data_838cedbadba3a0c9aa92caf567aa1ef0
#
_entry.id   838cedbadba3a0c9aa92caf567aa1ef0
#
_cell.length_a   1.000
_cell.length_b   1.000
_cell.length_c   1.000
_cell.angle_alpha   90.00
_cell.angle_beta   90.00
_cell.angle_gamma   90.00
#
_symmetry.space_group_name_H-M   'P 1'
#
loop_
_entity.id
_entity.type
_entity.pdbx_description
1 polymer ?
#
loop_
_entity_poly.entity_id
_entity_poly.type
_entity_poly.pdbx_seq_one_letter_code
_entity_poly.pdbx_strand_id
1 'polypeptide(L)'
;HNRTRRQRQMCIRDRFTPVREIPFAGHPNIGTAFVLAHDGALGNIDSGLEVVFEEVAGLVPISINKRDDGLISCELNAPEPLWLGKTVSKAVIANILNVDVGDILCDTHEPQEASVGLAFLFVEIASHEAMKKAKINLEALSVLSDQGVVPHIHLYFQSHDEFDVRVRMFAPLDGVLEDPATGSANCALVALLSHFNPATEGDFNWRISQGAEIGRPSVLNGRTEKREGGITGVWIAGNTVLVSEGILQL
;
A
#
# COMPACT_ATOMS: atom_id res chain seq x y z
N HIS A 1 18.65 -11.70 -35.59
CA HIS A 1 18.24 -11.85 -34.19
C HIS A 1 18.41 -10.50 -33.48
N ASN A 2 17.44 -9.59 -33.65
CA ASN A 2 17.35 -8.35 -32.86
C ASN A 2 16.51 -8.66 -31.60
N ARG A 3 17.18 -9.05 -30.52
CA ARG A 3 16.61 -8.88 -29.17
C ARG A 3 16.74 -7.39 -28.86
N THR A 4 15.66 -6.64 -29.02
CA THR A 4 15.51 -5.31 -28.44
C THR A 4 15.74 -5.42 -26.93
N ARG A 5 16.92 -5.00 -26.46
CA ARG A 5 17.18 -4.76 -25.04
C ARG A 5 16.16 -3.70 -24.61
N ARG A 6 15.12 -4.10 -23.89
CA ARG A 6 14.29 -3.14 -23.14
C ARG A 6 15.25 -2.37 -22.24
N GLN A 7 15.43 -1.11 -22.53
CA GLN A 7 16.30 -0.24 -21.76
C GLN A 7 15.58 0.03 -20.43
N ARG A 8 16.02 -0.62 -19.33
CA ARG A 8 15.52 -0.32 -18.00
C ARG A 8 16.03 1.07 -17.65
N GLN A 9 15.13 2.03 -17.56
CA GLN A 9 15.44 3.36 -17.04
C GLN A 9 15.39 3.28 -15.52
N MET A 10 16.54 3.47 -14.88
CA MET A 10 16.65 3.53 -13.42
C MET A 10 16.62 5.00 -13.00
N CYS A 11 15.72 5.34 -12.06
CA CYS A 11 15.58 6.67 -11.51
C CYS A 11 15.66 6.61 -9.99
N ILE A 12 16.57 7.40 -9.40
CA ILE A 12 16.63 7.60 -7.94
C ILE A 12 15.43 8.45 -7.53
N ARG A 13 14.70 8.03 -6.52
CA ARG A 13 13.51 8.71 -6.01
C ARG A 13 13.47 8.70 -4.49
N ASP A 14 13.69 9.86 -3.90
CA ASP A 14 13.50 10.07 -2.46
C ASP A 14 12.02 10.37 -2.18
N ARG A 15 11.51 9.83 -1.07
CA ARG A 15 10.12 9.98 -0.65
C ARG A 15 10.06 10.54 0.76
N PHE A 16 9.31 11.62 0.92
CA PHE A 16 9.20 12.34 2.19
C PHE A 16 7.75 12.42 2.64
N THR A 17 7.54 12.19 3.93
CA THR A 17 6.39 12.72 4.67
C THR A 17 6.73 14.16 5.13
N PRO A 18 5.78 14.91 5.71
CA PRO A 18 6.12 16.21 6.30
C PRO A 18 7.23 16.16 7.35
N VAL A 19 7.51 15.00 7.94
CA VAL A 19 8.42 14.83 9.08
C VAL A 19 9.74 14.16 8.69
N ARG A 20 9.71 13.17 7.78
CA ARG A 20 10.90 12.35 7.46
C ARG A 20 10.84 11.71 6.08
N GLU A 21 11.97 11.24 5.62
CA GLU A 21 12.07 10.32 4.49
C GLU A 21 11.50 8.95 4.86
N ILE A 22 10.80 8.33 3.90
CA ILE A 22 10.27 6.97 4.02
C ILE A 22 10.94 6.03 3.03
N PRO A 23 11.25 4.78 3.43
CA PRO A 23 12.04 3.87 2.60
C PRO A 23 11.33 3.35 1.36
N PHE A 24 9.98 3.32 1.39
CA PHE A 24 9.15 2.85 0.28
C PHE A 24 7.79 3.56 0.26
N ALA A 25 7.34 3.95 -0.93
CA ALA A 25 6.05 4.58 -1.12
C ALA A 25 5.31 3.98 -2.32
N GLY A 26 4.00 3.75 -2.17
CA GLY A 26 3.15 3.17 -3.23
C GLY A 26 2.62 4.21 -4.21
N HIS A 27 1.63 5.01 -3.78
CA HIS A 27 0.94 5.95 -4.67
C HIS A 27 1.84 7.05 -5.27
N PRO A 28 2.89 7.57 -4.58
CA PRO A 28 3.83 8.50 -5.22
C PRO A 28 4.61 7.87 -6.36
N ASN A 29 4.92 6.58 -6.29
CA ASN A 29 5.58 5.85 -7.38
C ASN A 29 4.67 5.69 -8.58
N ILE A 30 3.43 5.24 -8.35
CA ILE A 30 2.40 5.10 -9.40
C ILE A 30 2.13 6.45 -10.06
N GLY A 31 1.96 7.52 -9.27
CA GLY A 31 1.73 8.87 -9.78
C GLY A 31 2.91 9.42 -10.57
N THR A 32 4.14 9.22 -10.10
CA THR A 32 5.36 9.65 -10.82
C THR A 32 5.51 8.90 -12.14
N ALA A 33 5.34 7.58 -12.15
CA ALA A 33 5.41 6.77 -13.36
C ALA A 33 4.34 7.20 -14.38
N PHE A 34 3.12 7.47 -13.91
CA PHE A 34 2.03 7.99 -14.73
C PHE A 34 2.39 9.34 -15.37
N VAL A 35 2.86 10.33 -14.59
CA VAL A 35 3.22 11.66 -15.12
C VAL A 35 4.35 11.56 -16.13
N LEU A 36 5.41 10.81 -15.83
CA LEU A 36 6.53 10.63 -16.76
C LEU A 36 6.10 9.99 -18.08
N ALA A 37 5.16 9.05 -18.03
CA ALA A 37 4.59 8.42 -19.21
C ALA A 37 3.64 9.36 -19.97
N HIS A 38 2.78 10.09 -19.25
CA HIS A 38 1.83 11.06 -19.80
C HIS A 38 2.54 12.19 -20.56
N ASP A 39 3.61 12.73 -19.99
CA ASP A 39 4.40 13.83 -20.57
C ASP A 39 5.36 13.36 -21.68
N GLY A 40 5.38 12.06 -21.98
CA GLY A 40 6.25 11.49 -23.00
C GLY A 40 7.74 11.42 -22.61
N ALA A 41 8.09 11.69 -21.35
CA ALA A 41 9.47 11.66 -20.86
C ALA A 41 10.10 10.25 -20.93
N LEU A 42 9.28 9.22 -20.97
CA LEU A 42 9.69 7.82 -21.09
C LEU A 42 9.67 7.31 -22.55
N GLY A 43 9.31 8.15 -23.50
CA GLY A 43 9.15 7.77 -24.92
C GLY A 43 7.83 7.02 -25.19
N ASN A 44 7.84 6.16 -26.22
CA ASN A 44 6.64 5.43 -26.62
C ASN A 44 6.33 4.28 -25.64
N ILE A 45 5.10 4.24 -25.13
CA ILE A 45 4.58 3.24 -24.19
C ILE A 45 3.50 2.32 -24.82
N ASP A 46 3.26 2.38 -26.13
CA ASP A 46 2.17 1.60 -26.79
C ASP A 46 2.36 0.08 -26.65
N SER A 47 3.60 -0.40 -26.50
CA SER A 47 3.89 -1.82 -26.25
C SER A 47 4.14 -2.18 -24.78
N GLY A 48 3.79 -1.30 -23.87
CA GLY A 48 4.17 -1.38 -22.46
C GLY A 48 5.64 -1.03 -22.20
N LEU A 49 5.92 -0.53 -21.03
CA LEU A 49 7.27 -0.16 -20.59
C LEU A 49 7.48 -0.62 -19.14
N GLU A 50 8.68 -1.05 -18.81
CA GLU A 50 9.13 -1.28 -17.44
C GLU A 50 10.17 -0.23 -17.07
N VAL A 51 9.94 0.48 -15.96
CA VAL A 51 10.91 1.37 -15.32
C VAL A 51 11.27 0.81 -13.94
N VAL A 52 12.41 1.23 -13.42
CA VAL A 52 12.84 0.84 -12.06
C VAL A 52 13.16 2.11 -11.28
N PHE A 53 12.47 2.31 -10.17
CA PHE A 53 12.81 3.36 -9.22
C PHE A 53 13.73 2.79 -8.15
N GLU A 54 14.78 3.54 -7.80
CA GLU A 54 15.68 3.23 -6.70
C GLU A 54 15.23 4.03 -5.48
N GLU A 55 14.92 3.33 -4.40
CA GLU A 55 14.48 3.87 -3.13
C GLU A 55 15.31 3.27 -1.98
N VAL A 56 15.16 3.78 -0.77
CA VAL A 56 15.90 3.28 0.41
C VAL A 56 15.62 1.79 0.65
N ALA A 57 14.39 1.32 0.46
CA ALA A 57 14.03 -0.09 0.60
C ALA A 57 14.53 -0.98 -0.55
N GLY A 58 15.06 -0.40 -1.64
CA GLY A 58 15.58 -1.15 -2.77
C GLY A 58 15.00 -0.75 -4.11
N LEU A 59 15.11 -1.65 -5.07
CA LEU A 59 14.63 -1.42 -6.43
C LEU A 59 13.14 -1.73 -6.53
N VAL A 60 12.38 -0.77 -7.06
CA VAL A 60 10.93 -0.87 -7.27
C VAL A 60 10.66 -0.92 -8.78
N PRO A 61 10.46 -2.11 -9.35
CA PRO A 61 10.03 -2.25 -10.73
C PRO A 61 8.59 -1.76 -10.90
N ILE A 62 8.34 -1.00 -11.95
CA ILE A 62 7.00 -0.49 -12.29
C ILE A 62 6.71 -0.79 -13.74
N SER A 63 5.64 -1.54 -13.96
CA SER A 63 5.08 -1.77 -15.28
C SER A 63 4.10 -0.67 -15.64
N ILE A 64 4.29 -0.05 -16.79
CA ILE A 64 3.45 1.01 -17.34
C ILE A 64 2.81 0.47 -18.61
N ASN A 65 1.49 0.46 -18.67
CA ASN A 65 0.74 -0.04 -19.82
C ASN A 65 -0.28 0.99 -20.27
N LYS A 66 -0.42 1.14 -21.58
CA LYS A 66 -1.50 1.91 -22.18
C LYS A 66 -2.64 0.94 -22.53
N ARG A 67 -3.81 1.20 -22.00
CA ARG A 67 -5.01 0.40 -22.24
C ARG A 67 -5.63 0.77 -23.59
N ASP A 68 -6.52 -0.07 -24.09
CA ASP A 68 -7.24 0.16 -25.36
C ASP A 68 -8.10 1.43 -25.34
N ASP A 69 -8.57 1.85 -24.16
CA ASP A 69 -9.31 3.10 -23.93
C ASP A 69 -8.38 4.34 -23.86
N GLY A 70 -7.07 4.17 -24.05
CA GLY A 70 -6.05 5.21 -23.99
C GLY A 70 -5.57 5.57 -22.59
N LEU A 71 -6.15 5.00 -21.54
CA LEU A 71 -5.72 5.24 -20.15
C LEU A 71 -4.38 4.56 -19.86
N ILE A 72 -3.55 5.26 -19.09
CA ILE A 72 -2.27 4.73 -18.60
C ILE A 72 -2.52 4.07 -17.25
N SER A 73 -2.13 2.79 -17.15
CA SER A 73 -2.13 2.05 -15.90
C SER A 73 -0.71 1.74 -15.46
N CYS A 74 -0.45 1.86 -14.16
CA CYS A 74 0.84 1.56 -13.57
C CYS A 74 0.67 0.52 -12.46
N GLU A 75 1.55 -0.49 -12.45
CA GLU A 75 1.63 -1.51 -11.42
C GLU A 75 3.07 -1.58 -10.90
N LEU A 76 3.27 -1.43 -9.61
CA LEU A 76 4.58 -1.60 -8.98
C LEU A 76 4.71 -2.98 -8.34
N ASN A 77 5.94 -3.49 -8.32
CA ASN A 77 6.34 -4.66 -7.54
C ASN A 77 7.00 -4.18 -6.24
N ALA A 78 6.59 -4.75 -5.11
CA ALA A 78 7.17 -4.44 -3.81
C ALA A 78 8.68 -4.78 -3.76
N PRO A 79 9.52 -3.94 -3.13
CA PRO A 79 10.97 -4.10 -3.15
C PRO A 79 11.49 -5.25 -2.29
N GLU A 80 10.76 -5.62 -1.24
CA GLU A 80 11.20 -6.59 -0.25
C GLU A 80 10.22 -7.76 -0.12
N PRO A 81 10.70 -8.94 0.31
CA PRO A 81 9.82 -10.04 0.71
C PRO A 81 9.00 -9.67 1.94
N LEU A 82 7.88 -10.40 2.15
CA LEU A 82 7.06 -10.22 3.34
C LEU A 82 7.88 -10.49 4.62
N TRP A 83 7.92 -9.49 5.48
CA TRP A 83 8.43 -9.58 6.84
C TRP A 83 7.26 -9.45 7.82
N LEU A 84 7.28 -10.26 8.89
CA LEU A 84 6.34 -10.20 10.00
C LEU A 84 7.08 -9.78 11.26
N GLY A 85 6.57 -8.76 11.95
CA GLY A 85 7.16 -8.22 13.17
C GLY A 85 6.39 -8.59 14.42
N LYS A 86 6.22 -7.62 15.32
CA LYS A 86 5.53 -7.81 16.61
C LYS A 86 4.03 -7.96 16.42
N THR A 87 3.40 -8.69 17.35
CA THR A 87 1.95 -8.64 17.55
C THR A 87 1.60 -7.72 18.71
N VAL A 88 0.40 -7.14 18.66
CA VAL A 88 -0.12 -6.24 19.70
C VAL A 88 -1.49 -6.75 20.14
N SER A 89 -1.75 -6.74 21.45
CA SER A 89 -3.04 -7.22 21.94
C SER A 89 -4.21 -6.34 21.46
N LYS A 90 -5.33 -6.98 21.15
CA LYS A 90 -6.55 -6.27 20.72
C LYS A 90 -7.04 -5.21 21.70
N ALA A 91 -6.79 -5.39 23.00
CA ALA A 91 -7.18 -4.40 24.01
C ALA A 91 -6.38 -3.09 23.88
N VAL A 92 -5.08 -3.16 23.58
CA VAL A 92 -4.24 -1.99 23.31
C VAL A 92 -4.70 -1.28 22.05
N ILE A 93 -4.97 -2.03 20.99
CA ILE A 93 -5.42 -1.48 19.72
C ILE A 93 -6.80 -0.84 19.85
N ALA A 94 -7.75 -1.45 20.55
CA ALA A 94 -9.08 -0.89 20.79
C ALA A 94 -9.00 0.48 21.50
N ASN A 95 -8.10 0.62 22.48
CA ASN A 95 -7.85 1.89 23.14
C ASN A 95 -7.25 2.95 22.20
N ILE A 96 -6.32 2.53 21.31
CA ILE A 96 -5.70 3.45 20.33
C ILE A 96 -6.73 3.91 19.29
N LEU A 97 -7.65 3.04 18.88
CA LEU A 97 -8.63 3.32 17.84
C LEU A 97 -9.94 3.90 18.38
N ASN A 98 -10.12 3.97 19.72
CA ASN A 98 -11.38 4.35 20.38
C ASN A 98 -12.57 3.51 19.88
N VAL A 99 -12.40 2.20 19.79
CA VAL A 99 -13.44 1.22 19.43
C VAL A 99 -13.59 0.19 20.54
N ASP A 100 -14.65 -0.60 20.48
CA ASP A 100 -14.83 -1.71 21.42
C ASP A 100 -13.82 -2.84 21.16
N VAL A 101 -13.35 -3.51 22.20
CA VAL A 101 -12.42 -4.65 22.05
C VAL A 101 -13.01 -5.76 21.19
N GLY A 102 -14.34 -5.92 21.22
CA GLY A 102 -15.07 -6.87 20.37
C GLY A 102 -15.09 -6.51 18.88
N ASP A 103 -14.79 -5.26 18.54
CA ASP A 103 -14.69 -4.81 17.16
C ASP A 103 -13.35 -5.22 16.51
N ILE A 104 -12.34 -5.65 17.27
CA ILE A 104 -11.07 -6.14 16.76
C ILE A 104 -11.12 -7.65 16.60
N LEU A 105 -10.97 -8.13 15.37
CA LEU A 105 -10.92 -9.55 15.04
C LEU A 105 -9.49 -10.09 15.18
N CYS A 106 -9.38 -11.35 15.57
CA CYS A 106 -8.11 -12.07 15.68
C CYS A 106 -8.22 -13.50 15.15
N ASP A 107 -9.25 -13.80 14.37
CA ASP A 107 -9.48 -15.14 13.82
C ASP A 107 -8.45 -15.50 12.75
N THR A 108 -8.05 -14.52 11.93
CA THR A 108 -7.01 -14.69 10.90
C THR A 108 -5.63 -14.49 11.50
N HIS A 109 -5.42 -13.39 12.22
CA HIS A 109 -4.17 -13.05 12.90
C HIS A 109 -4.42 -12.02 14.01
N GLU A 110 -3.57 -12.00 15.03
CA GLU A 110 -3.51 -10.88 15.98
C GLU A 110 -3.15 -9.58 15.25
N PRO A 111 -3.45 -8.38 15.82
CA PRO A 111 -2.88 -7.15 15.29
C PRO A 111 -1.37 -7.29 15.07
N GLN A 112 -0.93 -7.23 13.81
CA GLN A 112 0.37 -7.74 13.36
C GLN A 112 1.15 -6.69 12.59
N GLU A 113 2.42 -6.46 12.97
CA GLU A 113 3.35 -5.73 12.11
C GLU A 113 3.72 -6.57 10.89
N ALA A 114 3.64 -5.95 9.70
CA ALA A 114 4.15 -6.54 8.48
C ALA A 114 4.73 -5.48 7.54
N SER A 115 5.64 -5.90 6.66
CA SER A 115 6.35 -5.04 5.71
C SER A 115 6.66 -5.79 4.42
N VAL A 116 6.70 -5.04 3.33
CA VAL A 116 7.34 -5.41 2.06
C VAL A 116 8.22 -4.25 1.54
N GLY A 117 8.79 -3.46 2.50
CA GLY A 117 9.64 -2.29 2.24
C GLY A 117 9.36 -1.11 3.20
N LEU A 118 8.12 -0.99 3.71
CA LEU A 118 7.74 -0.09 4.81
C LEU A 118 6.78 -0.84 5.74
N ALA A 119 7.05 -0.78 7.04
CA ALA A 119 6.28 -1.51 8.04
C ALA A 119 5.01 -0.76 8.46
N PHE A 120 3.93 -1.54 8.67
CA PHE A 120 2.63 -1.10 9.17
C PHE A 120 2.12 -2.09 10.21
N LEU A 121 1.26 -1.61 11.11
CA LEU A 121 0.51 -2.45 12.04
C LEU A 121 -0.89 -2.72 11.47
N PHE A 122 -1.13 -3.95 11.07
CA PHE A 122 -2.39 -4.38 10.45
C PHE A 122 -3.39 -4.83 11.51
N VAL A 123 -4.61 -4.36 11.37
CA VAL A 123 -5.70 -4.64 12.31
C VAL A 123 -6.95 -5.00 11.53
N GLU A 124 -7.45 -6.22 11.71
CA GLU A 124 -8.75 -6.62 11.18
C GLU A 124 -9.88 -6.11 12.09
N ILE A 125 -10.86 -5.42 11.49
CA ILE A 125 -12.00 -4.86 12.22
C ILE A 125 -13.30 -5.56 11.79
N ALA A 126 -14.20 -5.78 12.74
CA ALA A 126 -15.36 -6.64 12.57
C ALA A 126 -16.41 -6.12 11.57
N SER A 127 -16.47 -4.82 11.32
CA SER A 127 -17.50 -4.23 10.46
C SER A 127 -17.10 -2.87 9.89
N HIS A 128 -17.74 -2.50 8.80
CA HIS A 128 -17.58 -1.17 8.22
C HIS A 128 -18.04 -0.05 9.18
N GLU A 129 -19.06 -0.31 10.01
CA GLU A 129 -19.52 0.64 11.02
C GLU A 129 -18.48 0.86 12.12
N ALA A 130 -17.81 -0.18 12.59
CA ALA A 130 -16.70 -0.08 13.53
C ALA A 130 -15.52 0.66 12.90
N MET A 131 -15.19 0.35 11.64
CA MET A 131 -14.16 1.06 10.87
C MET A 131 -14.43 2.57 10.76
N LYS A 132 -15.66 2.98 10.47
CA LYS A 132 -16.05 4.40 10.38
C LYS A 132 -15.90 5.13 11.71
N LYS A 133 -16.16 4.45 12.83
CA LYS A 133 -16.06 5.02 14.18
C LYS A 133 -14.61 5.22 14.64
N ALA A 134 -13.67 4.44 14.08
CA ALA A 134 -12.28 4.45 14.51
C ALA A 134 -11.66 5.86 14.43
N LYS A 135 -11.06 6.29 15.53
CA LYS A 135 -10.36 7.57 15.68
C LYS A 135 -9.11 7.35 16.52
N ILE A 136 -7.99 7.85 16.05
CA ILE A 136 -6.72 7.67 16.75
C ILE A 136 -6.69 8.45 18.07
N ASN A 137 -6.39 7.73 19.15
CA ASN A 137 -5.90 8.28 20.40
C ASN A 137 -4.39 8.47 20.28
N LEU A 138 -3.96 9.71 20.07
CA LEU A 138 -2.58 10.03 19.78
C LEU A 138 -1.63 9.73 20.96
N GLU A 139 -2.10 9.94 22.19
CA GLU A 139 -1.33 9.63 23.39
C GLU A 139 -1.06 8.12 23.52
N ALA A 140 -2.09 7.30 23.37
CA ALA A 140 -1.96 5.84 23.41
C ALA A 140 -1.08 5.32 22.26
N LEU A 141 -1.16 5.92 21.07
CA LEU A 141 -0.30 5.57 19.94
C LEU A 141 1.17 5.93 20.21
N SER A 142 1.44 7.10 20.80
CA SER A 142 2.81 7.48 21.18
C SER A 142 3.42 6.52 22.18
N VAL A 143 2.66 6.11 23.21
CA VAL A 143 3.12 5.10 24.18
C VAL A 143 3.46 3.77 23.49
N LEU A 144 2.66 3.34 22.51
CA LEU A 144 2.94 2.12 21.74
C LEU A 144 4.22 2.29 20.90
N SER A 145 4.39 3.45 20.27
CA SER A 145 5.58 3.79 19.47
C SER A 145 6.87 3.77 20.32
N ASP A 146 6.81 4.31 21.55
CA ASP A 146 7.95 4.30 22.50
C ASP A 146 8.36 2.88 22.91
N GLN A 147 7.47 1.90 22.78
CA GLN A 147 7.75 0.47 22.96
C GLN A 147 8.38 -0.18 21.70
N GLY A 148 8.65 0.61 20.67
CA GLY A 148 9.26 0.18 19.42
C GLY A 148 8.30 -0.62 18.54
N VAL A 149 7.01 -0.33 18.59
CA VAL A 149 6.01 -0.80 17.62
C VAL A 149 5.78 0.29 16.58
N VAL A 150 5.61 -0.08 15.32
CA VAL A 150 5.39 0.89 14.24
C VAL A 150 4.08 1.66 14.46
N PRO A 151 4.12 3.02 14.38
CA PRO A 151 2.95 3.85 14.64
C PRO A 151 2.03 4.06 13.42
N HIS A 152 2.25 3.32 12.35
CA HIS A 152 1.43 3.36 11.15
C HIS A 152 0.36 2.28 11.25
N ILE A 153 -0.87 2.67 11.53
CA ILE A 153 -1.96 1.71 11.69
C ILE A 153 -2.75 1.60 10.40
N HIS A 154 -2.85 0.37 9.90
CA HIS A 154 -3.64 0.03 8.73
C HIS A 154 -4.81 -0.87 9.13
N LEU A 155 -6.00 -0.27 9.23
CA LEU A 155 -7.24 -0.99 9.48
C LEU A 155 -7.74 -1.62 8.19
N TYR A 156 -8.25 -2.84 8.29
CA TYR A 156 -8.95 -3.45 7.19
C TYR A 156 -10.20 -4.20 7.65
N PHE A 157 -11.17 -4.25 6.76
CA PHE A 157 -12.41 -5.00 6.89
C PHE A 157 -12.60 -5.84 5.63
N GLN A 158 -12.76 -7.16 5.79
CA GLN A 158 -13.07 -8.05 4.68
C GLN A 158 -14.50 -7.79 4.21
N SER A 159 -14.64 -7.33 2.98
CA SER A 159 -15.93 -6.97 2.38
C SER A 159 -16.40 -8.07 1.43
N HIS A 160 -17.70 -8.14 1.20
CA HIS A 160 -18.32 -9.07 0.25
C HIS A 160 -19.18 -8.32 -0.79
N ASP A 161 -18.85 -7.04 -1.00
CA ASP A 161 -19.49 -6.20 -2.02
C ASP A 161 -18.66 -6.14 -3.31
N GLU A 162 -18.54 -4.99 -3.94
CA GLU A 162 -17.69 -4.80 -5.12
C GLU A 162 -16.18 -4.77 -4.79
N PHE A 163 -15.80 -4.74 -3.50
CA PHE A 163 -14.43 -4.80 -3.01
C PHE A 163 -14.23 -6.04 -2.15
N ASP A 164 -13.04 -6.61 -2.22
CA ASP A 164 -12.63 -7.71 -1.32
C ASP A 164 -12.29 -7.17 0.06
N VAL A 165 -11.69 -5.96 0.10
CA VAL A 165 -11.22 -5.35 1.34
C VAL A 165 -11.49 -3.85 1.31
N ARG A 166 -11.94 -3.30 2.44
CA ARG A 166 -11.99 -1.86 2.69
C ARG A 166 -10.99 -1.52 3.76
N VAL A 167 -10.28 -0.40 3.58
CA VAL A 167 -9.13 -0.07 4.44
C VAL A 167 -9.12 1.41 4.82
N ARG A 168 -8.49 1.71 5.97
CA ARG A 168 -8.11 3.07 6.41
C ARG A 168 -6.68 3.03 6.92
N MET A 169 -5.87 4.04 6.61
CA MET A 169 -4.50 4.13 7.06
C MET A 169 -4.23 5.43 7.81
N PHE A 170 -3.64 5.30 9.00
CA PHE A 170 -3.33 6.38 9.90
C PHE A 170 -1.83 6.43 10.21
N ALA A 171 -1.21 7.59 10.03
CA ALA A 171 0.18 7.86 10.36
C ALA A 171 0.35 9.27 10.98
N PRO A 172 -0.39 9.60 12.08
CA PRO A 172 -0.41 10.95 12.61
C PRO A 172 0.94 11.41 13.16
N LEU A 173 1.80 10.49 13.62
CA LEU A 173 3.15 10.81 14.09
C LEU A 173 4.09 11.19 12.93
N ASP A 174 3.77 10.84 11.70
CA ASP A 174 4.47 11.28 10.49
C ASP A 174 3.78 12.51 9.83
N GLY A 175 2.83 13.15 10.51
CA GLY A 175 2.11 14.32 10.02
C GLY A 175 0.98 14.01 9.04
N VAL A 176 0.63 12.73 8.85
CA VAL A 176 -0.46 12.25 8.00
C VAL A 176 -1.57 11.68 8.86
N LEU A 177 -2.60 12.49 9.14
CA LEU A 177 -3.70 12.03 10.00
C LEU A 177 -4.38 10.79 9.44
N GLU A 178 -4.73 10.80 8.17
CA GLU A 178 -5.27 9.67 7.42
C GLU A 178 -4.88 9.81 5.95
N ASP A 179 -4.42 8.74 5.32
CA ASP A 179 -4.00 8.72 3.92
C ASP A 179 -5.07 8.12 3.01
N PRO A 180 -5.40 8.75 1.87
CA PRO A 180 -6.46 8.30 0.97
C PRO A 180 -6.09 7.09 0.10
N ALA A 181 -4.79 6.79 -0.08
CA ALA A 181 -4.34 5.74 -0.99
C ALA A 181 -2.92 5.27 -0.65
N THR A 182 -2.78 4.29 0.22
CA THR A 182 -1.47 3.84 0.70
C THR A 182 -1.03 2.56 0.01
N GLY A 183 -0.42 2.70 -1.16
CA GLY A 183 0.03 1.55 -1.95
C GLY A 183 1.00 0.64 -1.20
N SER A 184 1.96 1.18 -0.43
CA SER A 184 2.92 0.40 0.37
C SER A 184 2.24 -0.43 1.47
N ALA A 185 1.24 0.14 2.18
CA ALA A 185 0.49 -0.60 3.18
C ALA A 185 -0.39 -1.68 2.52
N ASN A 186 -1.04 -1.36 1.40
CA ASN A 186 -1.86 -2.34 0.68
C ASN A 186 -1.03 -3.46 0.05
N CYS A 187 0.22 -3.21 -0.40
CA CYS A 187 1.15 -4.28 -0.74
C CYS A 187 1.38 -5.24 0.43
N ALA A 188 1.72 -4.70 1.61
CA ALA A 188 1.97 -5.52 2.79
C ALA A 188 0.69 -6.23 3.28
N LEU A 189 -0.49 -5.58 3.18
CA LEU A 189 -1.77 -6.18 3.52
C LEU A 189 -2.07 -7.41 2.66
N VAL A 190 -2.01 -7.28 1.33
CA VAL A 190 -2.34 -8.42 0.45
C VAL A 190 -1.33 -9.56 0.59
N ALA A 191 -0.06 -9.24 0.90
CA ALA A 191 0.94 -10.24 1.23
C ALA A 191 0.60 -10.96 2.55
N LEU A 192 0.20 -10.21 3.58
CA LEU A 192 -0.23 -10.74 4.89
C LEU A 192 -1.46 -11.65 4.76
N LEU A 193 -2.50 -11.19 4.07
CA LEU A 193 -3.72 -11.98 3.85
C LEU A 193 -3.44 -13.26 3.05
N SER A 194 -2.58 -13.17 2.02
CA SER A 194 -2.17 -14.33 1.25
C SER A 194 -1.29 -15.29 2.06
N HIS A 195 -0.46 -14.76 2.97
CA HIS A 195 0.34 -15.58 3.89
C HIS A 195 -0.56 -16.46 4.78
N PHE A 196 -1.60 -15.89 5.38
CA PHE A 196 -2.54 -16.61 6.23
C PHE A 196 -3.59 -17.41 5.45
N ASN A 197 -3.69 -17.27 4.14
CA ASN A 197 -4.54 -18.12 3.32
C ASN A 197 -4.07 -19.58 3.41
N PRO A 198 -4.96 -20.56 3.66
CA PRO A 198 -4.57 -21.97 3.83
C PRO A 198 -4.00 -22.62 2.56
N ALA A 199 -4.26 -22.08 1.37
CA ALA A 199 -3.67 -22.58 0.14
C ALA A 199 -2.14 -22.41 0.17
N THR A 200 -1.40 -23.44 -0.20
CA THR A 200 0.07 -23.40 -0.26
C THR A 200 0.59 -22.83 -1.56
N GLU A 201 -0.25 -22.80 -2.59
CA GLU A 201 0.05 -22.24 -3.91
C GLU A 201 -1.15 -21.46 -4.45
N GLY A 202 -0.90 -20.43 -5.24
CA GLY A 202 -1.93 -19.67 -5.92
C GLY A 202 -1.51 -18.25 -6.28
N ASP A 203 -2.25 -17.68 -7.20
CA ASP A 203 -2.20 -16.26 -7.54
C ASP A 203 -3.48 -15.62 -7.00
N PHE A 204 -3.32 -14.68 -6.07
CA PHE A 204 -4.44 -14.03 -5.41
C PHE A 204 -4.56 -12.59 -5.92
N ASN A 205 -5.79 -12.17 -6.18
CA ASN A 205 -6.11 -10.81 -6.61
C ASN A 205 -7.05 -10.18 -5.59
N TRP A 206 -6.85 -8.89 -5.35
CA TRP A 206 -7.55 -8.13 -4.35
C TRP A 206 -8.01 -6.79 -4.92
N ARG A 207 -9.28 -6.47 -4.79
CA ARG A 207 -9.81 -5.15 -5.09
C ARG A 207 -10.07 -4.42 -3.80
N ILE A 208 -9.36 -3.31 -3.59
CA ILE A 208 -9.27 -2.61 -2.31
C ILE A 208 -9.87 -1.22 -2.43
N SER A 209 -10.71 -0.83 -1.46
CA SER A 209 -11.23 0.53 -1.31
C SER A 209 -10.55 1.22 -0.15
N GLN A 210 -10.01 2.43 -0.37
CA GLN A 210 -9.42 3.29 0.66
C GLN A 210 -9.89 4.74 0.49
N GLY A 211 -9.94 5.51 1.58
CA GLY A 211 -10.17 6.96 1.56
C GLY A 211 -11.63 7.37 1.41
N ALA A 212 -12.58 6.45 1.38
CA ALA A 212 -14.01 6.75 1.30
C ALA A 212 -14.49 7.55 2.52
N GLU A 213 -14.01 7.22 3.70
CA GLU A 213 -14.36 7.83 4.99
C GLU A 213 -13.90 9.30 5.11
N ILE A 214 -12.91 9.70 4.33
CA ILE A 214 -12.40 11.08 4.28
C ILE A 214 -12.80 11.82 2.99
N GLY A 215 -13.76 11.26 2.22
CA GLY A 215 -14.27 11.88 0.99
C GLY A 215 -13.28 11.88 -0.18
N ARG A 216 -12.26 11.03 -0.15
CA ARG A 216 -11.25 10.86 -1.20
C ARG A 216 -11.15 9.38 -1.64
N PRO A 217 -12.24 8.80 -2.18
CA PRO A 217 -12.27 7.38 -2.51
C PRO A 217 -11.22 7.02 -3.56
N SER A 218 -10.48 5.97 -3.27
CA SER A 218 -9.45 5.40 -4.13
C SER A 218 -9.67 3.90 -4.28
N VAL A 219 -9.41 3.37 -5.47
CA VAL A 219 -9.44 1.94 -5.77
C VAL A 219 -8.03 1.47 -6.07
N LEU A 220 -7.57 0.47 -5.34
CA LEU A 220 -6.29 -0.17 -5.56
C LEU A 220 -6.52 -1.64 -5.93
N ASN A 221 -5.67 -2.18 -6.79
CA ASN A 221 -5.70 -3.58 -7.16
C ASN A 221 -4.39 -4.23 -6.70
N GLY A 222 -4.50 -5.14 -5.73
CA GLY A 222 -3.39 -5.91 -5.22
C GLY A 222 -3.31 -7.27 -5.91
N ARG A 223 -2.10 -7.79 -6.09
CA ARG A 223 -1.85 -9.12 -6.61
C ARG A 223 -0.69 -9.76 -5.86
N THR A 224 -0.82 -11.03 -5.52
CA THR A 224 0.25 -11.80 -4.88
C THR A 224 0.43 -13.15 -5.56
N GLU A 225 1.66 -13.63 -5.54
CA GLU A 225 1.99 -15.00 -5.90
C GLU A 225 2.47 -15.74 -4.66
N LYS A 226 1.90 -16.94 -4.42
CA LYS A 226 2.30 -17.82 -3.32
C LYS A 226 2.78 -19.14 -3.92
N ARG A 227 3.97 -19.59 -3.53
CA ARG A 227 4.57 -20.84 -3.97
C ARG A 227 5.18 -21.54 -2.77
N GLU A 228 4.92 -22.82 -2.62
CA GLU A 228 5.44 -23.64 -1.51
C GLU A 228 5.17 -23.03 -0.13
N GLY A 229 4.01 -22.36 0.03
CA GLY A 229 3.63 -21.69 1.28
C GLY A 229 4.26 -20.30 1.48
N GLY A 230 5.23 -19.89 0.68
CA GLY A 230 5.88 -18.57 0.73
C GLY A 230 5.30 -17.57 -0.27
N ILE A 231 5.30 -16.28 0.08
CA ILE A 231 4.93 -15.18 -0.83
C ILE A 231 6.15 -14.87 -1.70
N THR A 232 6.04 -15.10 -3.01
CA THR A 232 7.14 -14.94 -3.99
C THR A 232 7.05 -13.66 -4.79
N GLY A 233 5.88 -13.00 -4.81
CA GLY A 233 5.69 -11.73 -5.48
C GLY A 233 4.50 -10.96 -4.92
N VAL A 234 4.61 -9.64 -4.91
CA VAL A 234 3.58 -8.72 -4.41
C VAL A 234 3.52 -7.51 -5.31
N TRP A 235 2.35 -7.19 -5.85
CA TRP A 235 2.13 -6.04 -6.72
C TRP A 235 0.94 -5.22 -6.25
N ILE A 236 1.00 -3.93 -6.54
CA ILE A 236 -0.12 -3.01 -6.36
C ILE A 236 -0.24 -2.11 -7.59
N ALA A 237 -1.46 -1.93 -8.05
CA ALA A 237 -1.82 -1.06 -9.15
C ALA A 237 -2.93 -0.09 -8.74
N GLY A 238 -2.98 1.05 -9.42
CA GLY A 238 -4.04 2.03 -9.28
C GLY A 238 -4.12 2.94 -10.49
N ASN A 239 -5.27 3.57 -10.69
CA ASN A 239 -5.45 4.57 -11.73
C ASN A 239 -5.05 5.94 -11.19
N THR A 240 -4.40 6.73 -12.03
CA THR A 240 -3.99 8.10 -11.75
C THR A 240 -4.65 9.06 -12.72
N VAL A 241 -5.03 10.24 -12.23
CA VAL A 241 -5.57 11.33 -13.03
C VAL A 241 -4.72 12.59 -12.86
N LEU A 242 -4.51 13.34 -13.94
CA LEU A 242 -3.88 14.64 -13.88
C LEU A 242 -4.86 15.66 -13.26
N VAL A 243 -4.47 16.28 -12.15
CA VAL A 243 -5.32 17.24 -11.43
C VAL A 243 -4.94 18.68 -11.74
N SER A 244 -3.64 18.96 -11.84
CA SER A 244 -3.15 20.31 -12.08
C SER A 244 -1.77 20.26 -12.73
N GLU A 245 -1.45 21.30 -13.50
CA GLU A 245 -0.14 21.57 -14.09
C GLU A 245 0.25 23.01 -13.79
N GLY A 246 1.55 23.26 -13.56
CA GLY A 246 2.06 24.58 -13.26
C GLY A 246 3.56 24.72 -13.46
N ILE A 247 4.04 25.95 -13.54
CA ILE A 247 5.45 26.29 -13.69
C ILE A 247 5.95 26.95 -12.42
N LEU A 248 6.98 26.40 -11.80
CA LEU A 248 7.70 27.00 -10.72
C LEU A 248 8.88 27.80 -11.29
N GLN A 249 8.91 29.13 -11.04
CA GLN A 249 10.08 29.96 -11.37
C GLN A 249 10.99 30.00 -10.13
N LEU A 250 12.20 29.47 -10.27
CA LEU A 250 13.23 29.45 -9.22
C LEU A 250 14.20 30.62 -9.41
#